data_4472955bcdfed568f410afe3a8171d76
#
_entry.id   4472955bcdfed568f410afe3a8171d76
#
_cell.length_a   1.000
_cell.length_b   1.000
_cell.length_c   1.000
_cell.angle_alpha   90.00
_cell.angle_beta   90.00
_cell.angle_gamma   90.00
#
_symmetry.space_group_name_H-M   'P 1'
#
loop_
_entity.id
_entity.type
_entity.pdbx_description
1 polymer ?
#
loop_
_entity_poly.entity_id
_entity_poly.type
_entity_poly.pdbx_seq_one_letter_code
_entity_poly.pdbx_strand_id
1 'polypeptide(L)'
;MEKPWAIVSGGRFSPLTDLEKCGYIIACDKGYVYLAERGLRPDLLVGDFDSYTGPLPQEVPRLDLPVEKDDTDTMAAIRHAVTQGCKEIWLYCALGGRLDHLLGNLQAAAFAVAHGARVRILDRENEITVFTADTIT
;
A
#
# COMPACT_ATOMS: atom_id res chain seq x y z
N MET A 1 4.81 6.14 20.23
CA MET A 1 4.51 6.61 18.86
C MET A 1 4.16 5.44 17.96
N GLU A 2 3.10 5.61 17.22
CA GLU A 2 2.70 4.56 16.30
C GLU A 2 3.64 4.51 15.10
N LYS A 3 3.99 3.29 14.69
CA LYS A 3 4.78 3.11 13.50
C LYS A 3 3.89 3.25 12.26
N PRO A 4 4.43 3.71 11.14
CA PRO A 4 3.64 3.77 9.90
C PRO A 4 3.26 2.38 9.43
N TRP A 5 2.23 2.33 8.60
CA TRP A 5 1.84 1.12 7.90
C TRP A 5 2.41 1.16 6.49
N ALA A 6 2.95 0.04 6.03
CA ALA A 6 3.45 -0.07 4.66
C ALA A 6 2.40 -0.73 3.80
N ILE A 7 2.21 -0.19 2.58
CA ILE A 7 1.40 -0.82 1.56
C ILE A 7 2.31 -1.03 0.36
N VAL A 8 2.52 -2.29 -0.01
CA VAL A 8 3.35 -2.64 -1.15
C VAL A 8 2.43 -2.96 -2.32
N SER A 9 2.33 -2.03 -3.25
CA SER A 9 1.47 -2.17 -4.42
C SER A 9 2.10 -3.04 -5.49
N GLY A 10 1.30 -3.43 -6.47
CA GLY A 10 1.75 -4.30 -7.54
C GLY A 10 2.24 -3.59 -8.80
N GLY A 11 2.64 -2.34 -8.68
CA GLY A 11 3.19 -1.59 -9.81
C GLY A 11 4.64 -1.94 -10.08
N ARG A 12 5.34 -1.04 -10.77
CA ARG A 12 6.75 -1.27 -11.06
C ARG A 12 7.53 -1.40 -9.76
N PHE A 13 8.41 -2.40 -9.70
CA PHE A 13 9.22 -2.62 -8.52
C PHE A 13 10.11 -1.40 -8.22
N SER A 14 10.16 -1.02 -6.96
CA SER A 14 11.13 -0.07 -6.45
C SER A 14 11.65 -0.59 -5.11
N PRO A 15 12.85 -0.15 -4.68
CA PRO A 15 13.39 -0.63 -3.40
C PRO A 15 12.46 -0.33 -2.24
N LEU A 16 12.37 -1.29 -1.31
CA LEU A 16 11.51 -1.17 -0.13
C LEU A 16 12.29 -0.49 1.00
N THR A 17 12.73 0.74 0.74
CA THR A 17 13.59 1.50 1.64
C THR A 17 12.91 1.75 2.98
N ASP A 18 13.63 1.44 4.06
CA ASP A 18 13.16 1.67 5.44
C ASP A 18 11.90 0.90 5.81
N LEU A 19 11.58 -0.19 5.07
CA LEU A 19 10.40 -0.98 5.37
C LEU A 19 10.39 -1.50 6.81
N GLU A 20 11.57 -1.75 7.38
CA GLU A 20 11.70 -2.22 8.75
C GLU A 20 11.19 -1.24 9.78
N LYS A 21 11.01 0.01 9.39
CA LYS A 21 10.45 1.04 10.28
C LYS A 21 8.93 0.98 10.38
N CYS A 22 8.30 0.21 9.48
CA CYS A 22 6.85 0.06 9.48
C CYS A 22 6.42 -1.04 10.43
N GLY A 23 5.29 -0.82 11.10
CA GLY A 23 4.78 -1.76 12.09
C GLY A 23 3.78 -2.76 11.53
N TYR A 24 3.27 -2.52 10.32
CA TYR A 24 2.27 -3.38 9.70
C TYR A 24 2.45 -3.30 8.20
N ILE A 25 2.42 -4.44 7.51
CA ILE A 25 2.71 -4.50 6.07
C ILE A 25 1.52 -5.13 5.35
N ILE A 26 0.98 -4.40 4.38
CA ILE A 26 -0.08 -4.89 3.51
C ILE A 26 0.51 -5.11 2.12
N ALA A 27 0.31 -6.30 1.57
CA ALA A 27 0.73 -6.61 0.21
C ALA A 27 -0.49 -6.62 -0.70
N CYS A 28 -0.42 -5.86 -1.78
CA CYS A 28 -1.48 -5.78 -2.78
C CYS A 28 -1.04 -6.57 -4.01
N ASP A 29 -1.74 -7.65 -4.29
CA ASP A 29 -1.55 -8.49 -5.48
C ASP A 29 -0.05 -8.76 -5.72
N LYS A 30 0.50 -8.29 -6.84
CA LYS A 30 1.90 -8.53 -7.21
C LYS A 30 2.91 -8.01 -6.18
N GLY A 31 2.48 -7.09 -5.31
CA GLY A 31 3.34 -6.60 -4.23
C GLY A 31 3.79 -7.71 -3.30
N TYR A 32 3.00 -8.77 -3.17
CA TYR A 32 3.42 -9.93 -2.39
C TYR A 32 4.67 -10.59 -2.97
N VAL A 33 4.79 -10.65 -4.30
CA VAL A 33 5.95 -11.24 -4.95
C VAL A 33 7.22 -10.48 -4.55
N TYR A 34 7.14 -9.16 -4.52
CA TYR A 34 8.29 -8.33 -4.15
C TYR A 34 8.76 -8.60 -2.72
N LEU A 35 7.81 -8.79 -1.81
CA LEU A 35 8.13 -9.12 -0.43
C LEU A 35 8.70 -10.53 -0.31
N ALA A 36 8.05 -11.50 -0.97
CA ALA A 36 8.46 -12.89 -0.90
C ALA A 36 9.88 -13.11 -1.42
N GLU A 37 10.24 -12.43 -2.50
CA GLU A 37 11.57 -12.52 -3.08
C GLU A 37 12.66 -12.01 -2.13
N ARG A 38 12.29 -11.22 -1.14
CA ARG A 38 13.21 -10.66 -0.15
C ARG A 38 13.10 -11.33 1.21
N GLY A 39 12.35 -12.44 1.28
CA GLY A 39 12.16 -13.15 2.53
C GLY A 39 11.34 -12.39 3.54
N LEU A 40 10.53 -11.43 3.08
CA LEU A 40 9.69 -10.62 3.95
C LEU A 40 8.26 -11.11 3.91
N ARG A 41 7.56 -10.95 5.01
CA ARG A 41 6.21 -11.47 5.17
C ARG A 41 5.23 -10.33 5.46
N PRO A 42 4.15 -10.23 4.69
CA PRO A 42 3.12 -9.23 4.99
C PRO A 42 2.24 -9.66 6.15
N ASP A 43 1.55 -8.69 6.73
CA ASP A 43 0.55 -8.94 7.77
C ASP A 43 -0.84 -9.11 7.18
N LEU A 44 -1.07 -8.62 5.97
CA LEU A 44 -2.37 -8.71 5.29
C LEU A 44 -2.16 -8.78 3.79
N LEU A 45 -2.96 -9.61 3.12
CA LEU A 45 -2.99 -9.71 1.67
C LEU A 45 -4.26 -9.06 1.13
N VAL A 46 -4.14 -8.27 0.07
CA VAL A 46 -5.27 -7.63 -0.58
C VAL A 46 -5.23 -7.94 -2.07
N GLY A 47 -6.35 -8.37 -2.63
CA GLY A 47 -6.45 -8.70 -4.04
C GLY A 47 -6.88 -10.12 -4.25
N ASP A 48 -7.15 -10.48 -5.52
CA ASP A 48 -7.58 -11.83 -5.88
C ASP A 48 -6.41 -12.78 -6.17
N PHE A 49 -5.24 -12.22 -6.48
CA PHE A 49 -4.03 -12.98 -6.80
C PHE A 49 -4.19 -13.90 -8.03
N ASP A 50 -5.09 -13.55 -8.94
CA ASP A 50 -5.36 -14.36 -10.13
C ASP A 50 -4.13 -14.54 -11.01
N SER A 51 -3.26 -13.53 -11.05
CA SER A 51 -2.04 -13.57 -11.87
C SER A 51 -0.87 -14.27 -11.17
N TYR A 52 -1.04 -14.64 -9.91
CA TYR A 52 0.03 -15.26 -9.14
C TYR A 52 -0.16 -16.76 -9.12
N THR A 53 0.86 -17.50 -9.55
CA THR A 53 0.80 -18.97 -9.65
C THR A 53 1.52 -19.67 -8.50
N GLY A 54 2.22 -18.94 -7.63
CA GLY A 54 2.94 -19.52 -6.52
C GLY A 54 2.07 -19.73 -5.29
N PRO A 55 2.62 -20.34 -4.25
CA PRO A 55 1.88 -20.54 -3.02
C PRO A 55 1.71 -19.25 -2.24
N LEU A 56 0.53 -19.05 -1.63
CA LEU A 56 0.28 -17.93 -0.73
C LEU A 56 0.41 -18.41 0.71
N PRO A 57 0.90 -17.55 1.62
CA PRO A 57 1.02 -17.93 3.03
C PRO A 57 -0.37 -18.09 3.64
N GLN A 58 -0.69 -19.30 4.12
CA GLN A 58 -2.02 -19.56 4.65
C GLN A 58 -2.27 -18.88 5.99
N GLU A 59 -1.22 -18.58 6.74
CA GLU A 59 -1.33 -17.96 8.04
C GLU A 59 -1.50 -16.44 7.98
N VAL A 60 -1.36 -15.83 6.78
CA VAL A 60 -1.56 -14.40 6.62
C VAL A 60 -3.00 -14.15 6.18
N PRO A 61 -3.76 -13.31 6.91
CA PRO A 61 -5.15 -13.06 6.53
C PRO A 61 -5.25 -12.35 5.19
N ARG A 62 -6.35 -12.58 4.50
CA ARG A 62 -6.67 -11.92 3.25
C ARG A 62 -7.88 -11.03 3.48
N LEU A 63 -7.81 -9.82 2.92
CA LEU A 63 -8.95 -8.91 2.97
C LEU A 63 -9.94 -9.30 1.89
N ASP A 64 -11.14 -9.67 2.30
CA ASP A 64 -12.22 -9.94 1.36
C ASP A 64 -12.77 -8.62 0.85
N LEU A 65 -12.57 -8.37 -0.43
CA LEU A 65 -13.07 -7.14 -1.03
C LEU A 65 -14.54 -7.30 -1.38
N PRO A 66 -15.40 -6.32 -1.01
CA PRO A 66 -16.74 -6.31 -1.57
C PRO A 66 -16.63 -6.19 -3.09
N VAL A 67 -17.59 -6.78 -3.78
CA VAL A 67 -17.60 -6.81 -5.25
C VAL A 67 -17.94 -5.43 -5.80
N GLU A 68 -17.30 -4.40 -5.29
CA GLU A 68 -17.41 -3.06 -5.86
C GLU A 68 -16.31 -2.91 -6.88
N LYS A 69 -16.72 -2.68 -8.10
CA LYS A 69 -15.88 -2.83 -9.28
C LYS A 69 -14.86 -1.73 -9.49
N ASP A 70 -14.93 -0.66 -8.70
CA ASP A 70 -14.15 0.55 -8.97
C ASP A 70 -12.94 0.74 -8.07
N ASP A 71 -12.84 -0.04 -6.99
CA ASP A 71 -11.68 0.08 -6.10
C ASP A 71 -10.53 -0.76 -6.62
N THR A 72 -9.35 -0.13 -6.73
CA THR A 72 -8.11 -0.86 -6.94
C THR A 72 -7.73 -1.55 -5.63
N ASP A 73 -6.82 -2.52 -5.72
CA ASP A 73 -6.31 -3.17 -4.51
C ASP A 73 -5.64 -2.16 -3.58
N THR A 74 -4.92 -1.19 -4.15
CA THR A 74 -4.26 -0.15 -3.35
C THR A 74 -5.30 0.72 -2.62
N MET A 75 -6.37 1.11 -3.29
CA MET A 75 -7.43 1.88 -2.64
C MET A 75 -8.08 1.07 -1.53
N ALA A 76 -8.35 -0.22 -1.77
CA ALA A 76 -8.93 -1.08 -0.75
C ALA A 76 -8.02 -1.21 0.47
N ALA A 77 -6.71 -1.35 0.24
CA ALA A 77 -5.74 -1.40 1.32
C ALA A 77 -5.73 -0.10 2.12
N ILE A 78 -5.77 1.03 1.43
CA ILE A 78 -5.78 2.35 2.09
C ILE A 78 -7.06 2.54 2.89
N ARG A 79 -8.23 2.16 2.34
CA ARG A 79 -9.48 2.23 3.09
C ARG A 79 -9.41 1.40 4.36
N HIS A 80 -8.86 0.20 4.26
CA HIS A 80 -8.70 -0.67 5.41
C HIS A 80 -7.82 -0.02 6.48
N ALA A 81 -6.66 0.51 6.07
CA ALA A 81 -5.73 1.14 7.00
C ALA A 81 -6.37 2.33 7.72
N VAL A 82 -7.07 3.17 6.97
CA VAL A 82 -7.75 4.34 7.54
C VAL A 82 -8.84 3.91 8.51
N THR A 83 -9.61 2.88 8.16
CA THR A 83 -10.66 2.35 9.02
C THR A 83 -10.09 1.82 10.33
N GLN A 84 -8.89 1.27 10.30
CA GLN A 84 -8.22 0.75 11.49
C GLN A 84 -7.54 1.85 12.31
N GLY A 85 -7.66 3.10 11.89
CA GLY A 85 -7.10 4.22 12.64
C GLY A 85 -5.65 4.55 12.32
N CYS A 86 -5.14 4.04 11.23
CA CYS A 86 -3.76 4.31 10.80
C CYS A 86 -3.56 5.80 10.54
N LYS A 87 -2.47 6.36 11.02
CA LYS A 87 -2.18 7.78 10.89
C LYS A 87 -1.10 8.09 9.86
N GLU A 88 -0.31 7.11 9.47
CA GLU A 88 0.73 7.32 8.48
C GLU A 88 0.87 6.06 7.62
N ILE A 89 0.86 6.25 6.30
CA ILE A 89 0.96 5.17 5.33
C ILE A 89 2.18 5.44 4.45
N TRP A 90 3.03 4.43 4.32
CA TRP A 90 4.16 4.43 3.38
C TRP A 90 3.78 3.51 2.22
N LEU A 91 3.65 4.10 1.04
CA LEU A 91 3.20 3.39 -0.15
C LEU A 91 4.39 3.09 -1.06
N TYR A 92 4.62 1.80 -1.32
CA TYR A 92 5.74 1.32 -2.11
C TYR A 92 5.27 0.75 -3.44
N CYS A 93 6.11 0.87 -4.48
CA CYS A 93 5.87 0.28 -5.79
C CYS A 93 4.58 0.79 -6.43
N ALA A 94 4.29 2.06 -6.17
CA ALA A 94 3.07 2.72 -6.64
C ALA A 94 3.33 3.80 -7.68
N LEU A 95 4.58 4.08 -7.98
CA LEU A 95 4.97 5.06 -8.98
C LEU A 95 5.53 4.33 -10.20
N GLY A 96 5.52 5.02 -11.33
CA GLY A 96 5.98 4.44 -12.59
C GLY A 96 4.93 3.55 -13.22
N GLY A 97 5.21 3.07 -14.43
CA GLY A 97 4.27 2.26 -15.17
C GLY A 97 3.19 3.12 -15.83
N ARG A 98 1.96 2.61 -15.85
CA ARG A 98 0.87 3.28 -16.54
C ARG A 98 0.42 4.53 -15.79
N LEU A 99 0.12 5.58 -16.55
CA LEU A 99 -0.31 6.86 -15.99
C LEU A 99 -1.62 6.73 -15.21
N ASP A 100 -2.56 5.92 -15.71
CA ASP A 100 -3.84 5.72 -15.04
C ASP A 100 -3.67 5.10 -13.65
N HIS A 101 -2.72 4.16 -13.51
CA HIS A 101 -2.41 3.55 -12.22
C HIS A 101 -1.80 4.58 -11.27
N LEU A 102 -0.89 5.41 -11.79
CA LEU A 102 -0.29 6.47 -10.98
C LEU A 102 -1.35 7.43 -10.46
N LEU A 103 -2.25 7.87 -11.34
CA LEU A 103 -3.32 8.80 -10.94
C LEU A 103 -4.23 8.16 -9.90
N GLY A 104 -4.57 6.88 -10.08
CA GLY A 104 -5.38 6.15 -9.11
C GLY A 104 -4.72 6.08 -7.75
N ASN A 105 -3.40 5.87 -7.71
CA ASN A 105 -2.66 5.80 -6.46
C ASN A 105 -2.62 7.18 -5.78
N LEU A 106 -2.49 8.25 -6.56
CA LEU A 106 -2.52 9.60 -5.99
C LEU A 106 -3.90 9.93 -5.44
N GLN A 107 -4.97 9.48 -6.11
CA GLN A 107 -6.34 9.67 -5.59
C GLN A 107 -6.54 8.88 -4.31
N ALA A 108 -5.99 7.67 -4.22
CA ALA A 108 -6.08 6.87 -3.01
C ALA A 108 -5.34 7.54 -1.86
N ALA A 109 -4.17 8.13 -2.13
CA ALA A 109 -3.44 8.89 -1.13
C ALA A 109 -4.24 10.11 -0.66
N ALA A 110 -4.89 10.81 -1.58
CA ALA A 110 -5.73 11.95 -1.23
C ALA A 110 -6.90 11.54 -0.34
N PHE A 111 -7.49 10.37 -0.61
CA PHE A 111 -8.56 9.83 0.23
C PHE A 111 -8.06 9.63 1.66
N ALA A 112 -6.88 9.03 1.83
CA ALA A 112 -6.32 8.78 3.15
C ALA A 112 -6.07 10.10 3.89
N VAL A 113 -5.54 11.09 3.19
CA VAL A 113 -5.26 12.40 3.77
C VAL A 113 -6.56 13.08 4.22
N ALA A 114 -7.61 12.97 3.42
CA ALA A 114 -8.92 13.53 3.78
C ALA A 114 -9.50 12.87 5.04
N HIS A 115 -9.03 11.67 5.38
CA HIS A 115 -9.48 10.93 6.55
C HIS A 115 -8.48 10.96 7.71
N GLY A 116 -7.54 11.89 7.66
CA GLY A 116 -6.65 12.16 8.79
C GLY A 116 -5.31 11.43 8.78
N ALA A 117 -4.98 10.71 7.71
CA ALA A 117 -3.70 10.03 7.61
C ALA A 117 -2.72 10.85 6.77
N ARG A 118 -1.43 10.61 6.97
CA ARG A 118 -0.38 11.14 6.10
C ARG A 118 0.10 10.02 5.19
N VAL A 119 0.45 10.35 3.95
CA VAL A 119 0.90 9.35 3.00
C VAL A 119 2.25 9.76 2.43
N ARG A 120 3.21 8.85 2.50
CA ARG A 120 4.48 8.98 1.80
C ARG A 120 4.52 7.93 0.70
N ILE A 121 4.75 8.37 -0.53
CA ILE A 121 4.90 7.44 -1.65
C ILE A 121 6.38 7.39 -1.98
N LEU A 122 6.94 6.20 -1.91
CA LEU A 122 8.38 5.99 -1.99
C LEU A 122 8.75 5.22 -3.24
N ASP A 123 9.77 5.71 -3.94
CA ASP A 123 10.31 5.13 -5.14
C ASP A 123 11.84 5.20 -5.04
N ARG A 124 12.53 4.61 -6.01
CA ARG A 124 13.99 4.63 -6.04
C ARG A 124 14.53 6.06 -6.04
N GLU A 125 13.90 6.95 -6.79
CA GLU A 125 14.41 8.31 -7.02
C GLU A 125 13.50 9.39 -6.45
N ASN A 126 12.30 9.02 -5.99
CA ASN A 126 11.29 10.00 -5.62
C ASN A 126 10.66 9.67 -4.28
N GLU A 127 10.33 10.72 -3.56
CA GLU A 127 9.49 10.60 -2.38
C GLU A 127 8.42 11.68 -2.49
N ILE A 128 7.17 11.27 -2.43
CA ILE A 128 6.03 12.18 -2.50
C ILE A 128 5.31 12.11 -1.17
N THR A 129 5.13 13.27 -0.52
CA THR A 129 4.39 13.34 0.74
C THR A 129 3.07 14.04 0.47
N VAL A 130 1.97 13.41 0.87
CA VAL A 130 0.63 13.98 0.72
C VAL A 130 0.08 14.24 2.12
N PHE A 131 -0.35 15.46 2.37
CA PHE A 131 -0.83 15.87 3.68
C PHE A 131 -1.81 17.04 3.53
N THR A 132 -2.56 17.32 4.59
CA THR A 132 -3.46 18.48 4.60
C THR A 132 -2.75 19.68 5.18
N ALA A 133 -3.27 20.87 4.90
CA ALA A 133 -2.74 22.11 5.47
C ALA A 133 -2.77 22.08 6.99
N ASP A 134 -3.72 21.39 7.57
CA ASP A 134 -3.87 21.31 9.02
C ASP A 134 -2.75 20.54 9.71
N THR A 135 -1.97 19.78 8.95
CA THR A 135 -0.85 19.01 9.50
C THR A 135 0.45 19.78 9.43
N ILE A 136 0.46 20.95 8.85
CA ILE A 136 1.63 21.81 8.78
C ILE A 136 1.64 22.70 10.02
N THR A 137 2.60 22.48 10.88
CA THR A 137 2.77 23.32 12.06
C THR A 137 4.17 23.88 12.13
#